data_d4b2bf2b5b5103dc7c7e0a033f043802
#
_entry.id   d4b2bf2b5b5103dc7c7e0a033f043802
#
_cell.length_a   1.000
_cell.length_b   1.000
_cell.length_c   1.000
_cell.angle_alpha   90.00
_cell.angle_beta   90.00
_cell.angle_gamma   90.00
#
_symmetry.space_group_name_H-M   'P 1'
#
loop_
_entity.id
_entity.type
_entity.pdbx_description
1 polymer ?
#
loop_
_entity_poly.entity_id
_entity_poly.type
_entity_poly.pdbx_seq_one_letter_code
_entity_poly.pdbx_strand_id
1 'polypeptide(L)' 'MKHTLSVLVEDQSGALSRISGLFARRGFNIESLAVGPAENKGTSRITMVVEGDDQTLQQ' A
#
# COMPACT_ATOMS: atom_id res chain seq x y z
N MET A 1 -15.59 2.07 -2.89
CA MET A 1 -15.36 2.38 -1.47
C MET A 1 -13.90 2.64 -1.24
N LYS A 2 -13.59 3.65 -0.44
CA LYS A 2 -12.20 4.03 -0.17
C LYS A 2 -11.71 3.37 1.11
N HIS A 3 -10.47 2.90 1.06
CA HIS A 3 -9.84 2.26 2.21
C HIS A 3 -8.47 2.86 2.44
N THR A 4 -8.13 3.06 3.71
CA THR A 4 -6.80 3.52 4.07
C THR A 4 -6.02 2.34 4.61
N LEU A 5 -4.88 2.08 4.00
CA LEU A 5 -4.02 0.95 4.35
C LEU A 5 -2.65 1.45 4.79
N SER A 6 -2.08 0.75 5.76
CA SER A 6 -0.75 1.09 6.26
C SER A 6 0.07 -0.19 6.32
N VAL A 7 1.25 -0.17 5.71
CA VAL A 7 2.10 -1.36 5.60
C VAL A 7 3.52 -0.99 6.04
N LEU A 8 4.12 -1.87 6.84
CA LEU A 8 5.52 -1.71 7.23
C LEU A 8 6.39 -2.54 6.31
N VAL A 9 7.45 -1.94 5.78
CA VAL A 9 8.33 -2.61 4.82
C VAL A 9 9.79 -2.33 5.16
N GLU A 10 10.66 -3.30 4.87
CA GLU A 10 12.09 -3.16 5.09
C GLU A 10 12.81 -2.63 3.86
N ASP A 11 12.42 -3.07 2.68
CA ASP A 11 13.00 -2.60 1.43
C ASP A 11 12.00 -1.71 0.73
N GLN A 12 12.17 -0.42 0.90
CA GLN A 12 11.20 0.56 0.44
C GLN A 12 10.99 0.54 -1.07
N SER A 13 12.07 0.49 -1.85
CA SER A 13 11.93 0.59 -3.31
C SER A 13 11.31 -0.67 -3.91
N GLY A 14 11.76 -1.84 -3.50
CA GLY A 14 11.21 -3.09 -3.99
C GLY A 14 9.78 -3.32 -3.52
N ALA A 15 9.50 -2.99 -2.25
CA ALA A 15 8.18 -3.17 -1.68
C ALA A 15 7.14 -2.29 -2.34
N LEU A 16 7.49 -1.04 -2.63
CA LEU A 16 6.56 -0.10 -3.25
C LEU A 16 6.11 -0.58 -4.62
N SER A 17 7.06 -1.01 -5.46
CA SER A 17 6.76 -1.56 -6.77
C SER A 17 5.83 -2.77 -6.67
N ARG A 18 6.13 -3.66 -5.73
CA ARG A 18 5.37 -4.89 -5.56
C ARG A 18 3.95 -4.63 -5.12
N ILE A 19 3.79 -3.74 -4.15
CA ILE A 19 2.47 -3.39 -3.63
C ILE A 19 1.63 -2.72 -4.69
N SER A 20 2.20 -1.76 -5.41
CA SER A 20 1.49 -1.06 -6.49
C SER A 20 1.01 -2.04 -7.56
N GLY A 21 1.86 -2.98 -7.93
CA GLY A 21 1.51 -4.00 -8.91
C GLY A 21 0.38 -4.89 -8.45
N LEU A 22 0.41 -5.29 -7.17
CA LEU A 22 -0.63 -6.14 -6.61
C LEU A 22 -2.00 -5.47 -6.64
N PHE A 23 -2.07 -4.22 -6.22
CA PHE A 23 -3.33 -3.51 -6.18
C PHE A 23 -3.87 -3.23 -7.58
N ALA A 24 -2.98 -2.90 -8.51
CA ALA A 24 -3.38 -2.67 -9.89
C ALA A 24 -3.98 -3.94 -10.52
N ARG A 25 -3.38 -5.09 -10.25
CA ARG A 25 -3.88 -6.36 -10.78
C ARG A 25 -5.25 -6.71 -10.25
N ARG A 26 -5.53 -6.33 -9.02
CA ARG A 26 -6.80 -6.67 -8.38
C ARG A 26 -7.89 -5.65 -8.61
N GLY A 27 -7.63 -4.66 -9.44
CA GLY A 27 -8.63 -3.67 -9.80
C GLY A 27 -8.78 -2.52 -8.83
N PHE A 28 -7.83 -2.37 -7.91
CA PHE A 28 -7.82 -1.21 -7.02
C PHE A 28 -7.20 -0.01 -7.70
N ASN A 29 -7.74 1.15 -7.40
CA ASN A 29 -7.16 2.41 -7.82
C ASN A 29 -6.50 3.08 -6.62
N ILE A 30 -5.21 3.34 -6.71
CA ILE A 30 -4.49 4.02 -5.63
C ILE A 30 -4.66 5.51 -5.81
N GLU A 31 -5.36 6.16 -4.87
CA GLU A 31 -5.65 7.58 -4.97
C GLU A 31 -4.56 8.43 -4.35
N SER A 32 -3.93 7.93 -3.28
CA SER A 32 -2.83 8.64 -2.67
C SER A 32 -1.85 7.66 -2.05
N LEU A 33 -0.60 8.09 -1.94
CA LEU A 33 0.47 7.26 -1.42
C LEU A 33 1.46 8.15 -0.68
N ALA A 34 1.80 7.75 0.53
CA ALA A 34 2.80 8.45 1.32
C ALA A 34 3.74 7.43 1.95
N VAL A 35 5.02 7.76 1.96
CA VAL A 35 6.06 6.91 2.54
C VAL A 35 6.81 7.71 3.58
N GLY A 36 6.98 7.12 4.75
CA GLY A 36 7.70 7.78 5.82
C GLY A 36 8.49 6.79 6.66
N PRO A 37 9.39 7.29 7.52
CA PRO A 37 10.14 6.41 8.41
C PRO A 37 9.22 5.78 9.44
N ALA A 38 9.49 4.51 9.77
CA ALA A 38 8.81 3.82 10.83
C ALA A 38 9.65 3.92 12.11
N GLU A 39 9.11 3.39 13.21
CA GLU A 39 9.80 3.44 14.49
C GLU A 39 11.10 2.63 14.47
N ASN A 40 11.11 1.50 13.78
CA ASN A 40 12.29 0.65 13.69
C ASN A 40 13.22 1.15 12.61
N LYS A 41 14.50 1.18 12.92
CA LYS A 41 15.52 1.62 11.99
C LYS A 41 15.55 0.67 10.79
N GLY A 42 15.60 1.25 9.59
CA GLY A 42 15.63 0.46 8.37
C GLY A 42 14.24 0.04 7.87
N THR A 43 13.21 0.43 8.59
CA THR A 43 11.83 0.11 8.22
C THR A 43 11.10 1.37 7.80
N SER A 44 10.24 1.25 6.80
CA SER A 44 9.43 2.37 6.33
C SER A 44 7.97 2.02 6.44
N ARG A 45 7.14 3.04 6.61
CA ARG A 45 5.69 2.88 6.61
C ARG A 45 5.13 3.46 5.33
N ILE A 46 4.38 2.64 4.61
CA ILE A 46 3.68 3.07 3.41
C ILE A 46 2.21 3.21 3.77
N THR A 47 1.67 4.41 3.64
CA THR A 47 0.26 4.67 3.86
C THR A 47 -0.38 5.00 2.52
N MET A 48 -1.48 4.33 2.20
CA MET A 48 -2.13 4.54 0.91
C MET A 48 -3.64 4.57 1.07
N VAL A 49 -4.29 5.35 0.22
CA VAL A 49 -5.73 5.35 0.09
C VAL A 49 -6.07 4.70 -1.23
N VAL A 50 -6.84 3.63 -1.18
CA VAL A 50 -7.21 2.88 -2.37
C VAL A 50 -8.72 2.88 -2.53
N GLU A 51 -9.15 2.82 -3.78
CA GLU A 51 -10.57 2.73 -4.15
C GLU A 51 -10.84 1.34 -4.71
N GLY A 52 -11.83 0.65 -4.13
CA GLY A 52 -12.19 -0.68 -4.57
C GLY A 52 -13.39 -1.16 -3.77
N ASP A 53 -13.97 -2.29 -4.18
CA ASP A 53 -15.07 -2.83 -3.40
C ASP A 53 -14.56 -3.78 -2.32
N ASP A 54 -15.44 -4.09 -1.36
CA ASP A 54 -15.05 -4.88 -0.20
C ASP A 54 -14.62 -6.30 -0.57
N GLN A 55 -15.25 -6.89 -1.58
CA GLN A 55 -14.88 -8.23 -2.00
C GLN A 55 -13.47 -8.28 -2.56
N THR A 56 -13.12 -7.28 -3.33
CA THR A 56 -11.77 -7.19 -3.90
C THR A 56 -10.74 -7.05 -2.78
N LEU A 57 -11.06 -6.26 -1.77
CA LEU A 57 -10.13 -6.02 -0.66
C LEU A 57 -9.85 -7.28 0.13
N GLN A 58 -10.82 -8.16 0.26
CA GLN A 58 -10.67 -9.39 1.02
C GLN A 58 -9.83 -10.45 0.30
N GLN A 59 -9.65 -10.30 -0.97
CA GLN A 59 -8.84 -11.23 -1.74
C GLN A 59 -7.36 -10.86 -1.67
#